data_3db03aa2fa90ce6b1799e19a0da8fe49
#
_entry.id   3db03aa2fa90ce6b1799e19a0da8fe49
#
_cell.length_a   1.000
_cell.length_b   1.000
_cell.length_c   1.000
_cell.angle_alpha   90.00
_cell.angle_beta   90.00
_cell.angle_gamma   90.00
#
_symmetry.space_group_name_H-M   'P 1'
#
loop_
_entity.id
_entity.type
_entity.pdbx_description
1 polymer ?
#
loop_
_entity_poly.entity_id
_entity_poly.type
_entity_poly.pdbx_seq_one_letter_code
_entity_poly.pdbx_strand_id
1 'polypeptide(L)'
;DDVQLDNVARTVLCNNVADCHISLHWDGDGLGYDKGCFYISVPDGLKSMEPVASHWQEHDALGASLVEGLRTEGLTIYQNGSMNIDLTQTSYSTIPSVDMELGNASSDHSDSTLNSLADGLVLGLNAYFGN
;
A
#
# COMPACT_ATOMS: atom_id res chain seq x y z
N ASP A 1 13.42 10.78 -18.48
CA ASP A 1 12.52 9.93 -19.24
C ASP A 1 11.78 8.97 -18.32
N ASP A 2 10.49 8.79 -18.54
CA ASP A 2 9.69 7.83 -17.78
C ASP A 2 10.09 6.42 -18.21
N VAL A 3 10.62 5.66 -17.25
CA VAL A 3 10.94 4.25 -17.46
C VAL A 3 10.04 3.42 -16.57
N GLN A 4 9.24 2.56 -17.15
CA GLN A 4 8.44 1.60 -16.41
C GLN A 4 9.29 0.38 -16.07
N LEU A 5 9.64 0.23 -14.79
CA LEU A 5 10.28 -0.97 -14.29
C LEU A 5 9.22 -2.04 -14.00
N ASP A 6 9.54 -3.29 -14.24
CA ASP A 6 8.69 -4.41 -13.84
C ASP A 6 8.69 -4.60 -12.32
N ASN A 7 7.77 -5.44 -11.81
CA ASN A 7 7.58 -5.65 -10.38
C ASN A 7 8.85 -6.19 -9.69
N VAL A 8 9.59 -7.07 -10.36
CA VAL A 8 10.83 -7.65 -9.80
C VAL A 8 11.91 -6.58 -9.73
N ALA A 9 12.12 -5.81 -10.80
CA ALA A 9 13.12 -4.75 -10.86
C ALA A 9 12.88 -3.68 -9.79
N ARG A 10 11.62 -3.25 -9.60
CA ARG A 10 11.26 -2.29 -8.55
C ARG A 10 11.56 -2.84 -7.15
N THR A 11 11.19 -4.09 -6.91
CA THR A 11 11.41 -4.74 -5.61
C THR A 11 12.90 -4.86 -5.30
N VAL A 12 13.70 -5.31 -6.26
CA VAL A 12 15.17 -5.41 -6.09
C VAL A 12 15.79 -4.05 -5.82
N LEU A 13 15.41 -3.04 -6.60
CA LEU A 13 15.93 -1.68 -6.41
C LEU A 13 15.59 -1.16 -5.00
N CYS A 14 14.35 -1.24 -4.59
CA CYS A 14 13.92 -0.73 -3.29
C CYS A 14 14.60 -1.49 -2.13
N ASN A 15 14.73 -2.82 -2.22
CA ASN A 15 15.44 -3.61 -1.21
C ASN A 15 16.88 -3.14 -0.99
N ASN A 16 17.51 -2.54 -2.00
CA ASN A 16 18.92 -2.14 -1.93
C ASN A 16 19.13 -0.67 -1.55
N VAL A 17 18.12 0.21 -1.75
CA VAL A 17 18.36 1.66 -1.61
C VAL A 17 17.30 2.39 -0.79
N ALA A 18 16.18 1.75 -0.40
CA ALA A 18 15.06 2.43 0.24
C ALA A 18 14.83 1.95 1.67
N ASP A 19 14.21 2.82 2.48
CA ASP A 19 13.77 2.50 3.83
C ASP A 19 12.37 1.85 3.85
N CYS A 20 11.56 2.11 2.83
CA CYS A 20 10.29 1.45 2.58
C CYS A 20 9.94 1.53 1.09
N HIS A 21 8.99 0.69 0.67
CA HIS A 21 8.49 0.65 -0.70
C HIS A 21 6.96 0.75 -0.68
N ILE A 22 6.42 1.79 -1.27
CA ILE A 22 4.97 1.99 -1.37
C ILE A 22 4.60 2.15 -2.84
N SER A 23 3.72 1.29 -3.33
CA SER A 23 3.09 1.43 -4.65
C SER A 23 1.70 2.04 -4.48
N LEU A 24 1.35 3.03 -5.29
CA LEU A 24 0.05 3.70 -5.25
C LEU A 24 -0.73 3.35 -6.51
N HIS A 25 -1.94 2.84 -6.33
CA HIS A 25 -2.80 2.37 -7.42
C HIS A 25 -4.23 2.87 -7.30
N TRP A 26 -4.90 2.94 -8.44
CA TRP A 26 -6.35 2.90 -8.56
C TRP A 26 -6.74 1.47 -8.87
N ASP A 27 -7.61 0.87 -8.03
CA ASP A 27 -8.02 -0.53 -8.20
C ASP A 27 -8.82 -0.72 -9.49
N GLY A 28 -8.43 -1.72 -10.26
CA GLY A 28 -9.12 -2.12 -11.49
C GLY A 28 -10.29 -3.08 -11.26
N ASP A 29 -11.09 -2.86 -10.22
CA ASP A 29 -12.17 -3.77 -9.80
C ASP A 29 -13.41 -3.75 -10.71
N GLY A 30 -13.54 -2.74 -11.57
CA GLY A 30 -14.68 -2.60 -12.48
C GLY A 30 -15.99 -2.19 -11.80
N LEU A 31 -15.95 -1.79 -10.53
CA LEU A 31 -17.14 -1.36 -9.80
C LEU A 31 -17.59 0.03 -10.25
N GLY A 32 -18.91 0.24 -10.27
CA GLY A 32 -19.54 1.53 -10.57
C GLY A 32 -19.63 2.47 -9.37
N TYR A 33 -18.91 2.19 -8.29
CA TYR A 33 -18.86 2.98 -7.06
C TYR A 33 -17.48 2.89 -6.42
N ASP A 34 -17.12 3.89 -5.61
CA ASP A 34 -15.89 3.88 -4.82
C ASP A 34 -16.07 3.04 -3.57
N LYS A 35 -15.36 1.93 -3.46
CA LYS A 35 -15.42 1.07 -2.27
C LYS A 35 -14.45 1.52 -1.15
N GLY A 36 -13.56 2.46 -1.43
CA GLY A 36 -12.63 2.99 -0.45
C GLY A 36 -11.19 2.48 -0.59
N CYS A 37 -10.33 3.01 0.28
CA CYS A 37 -8.91 2.71 0.30
C CYS A 37 -8.61 1.43 1.09
N PHE A 38 -7.58 0.70 0.69
CA PHE A 38 -7.06 -0.44 1.44
C PHE A 38 -5.62 -0.75 1.01
N TYR A 39 -4.91 -1.53 1.82
CA TYR A 39 -3.61 -2.05 1.42
C TYR A 39 -3.70 -3.55 1.10
N ILE A 40 -2.78 -4.02 0.30
CA ILE A 40 -2.66 -5.44 -0.02
C ILE A 40 -1.78 -6.09 1.04
N SER A 41 -2.35 -7.04 1.79
CA SER A 41 -1.65 -7.82 2.80
C SER A 41 -1.22 -9.18 2.26
N VAL A 42 -0.23 -9.79 2.92
CA VAL A 42 0.28 -11.10 2.55
C VAL A 42 -0.73 -12.18 2.96
N PRO A 43 -1.07 -13.12 2.09
CA PRO A 43 -1.90 -14.28 2.45
C PRO A 43 -1.25 -15.14 3.54
N ASP A 44 -2.08 -15.66 4.45
CA ASP A 44 -1.60 -16.47 5.59
C ASP A 44 -0.74 -17.66 5.17
N GLY A 45 -1.08 -18.29 4.05
CA GLY A 45 -0.31 -19.44 3.53
C GLY A 45 1.14 -19.14 3.17
N LEU A 46 1.50 -17.86 2.98
CA LEU A 46 2.87 -17.45 2.65
C LEU A 46 3.68 -17.01 3.88
N LYS A 47 3.03 -16.78 5.01
CA LYS A 47 3.67 -16.19 6.20
C LYS A 47 4.70 -17.09 6.88
N SER A 48 4.73 -18.38 6.53
CA SER A 48 5.73 -19.32 7.02
C SER A 48 6.92 -19.52 6.08
N MET A 49 6.91 -18.87 4.92
CA MET A 49 7.92 -19.01 3.87
C MET A 49 8.82 -17.77 3.81
N GLU A 50 10.14 -17.97 3.80
CA GLU A 50 11.06 -16.85 3.58
C GLU A 50 11.06 -16.37 2.12
N PRO A 51 11.24 -15.06 1.87
CA PRO A 51 11.52 -13.98 2.84
C PRO A 51 10.28 -13.44 3.57
N VAL A 52 9.08 -13.87 3.23
CA VAL A 52 7.82 -13.37 3.80
C VAL A 52 7.78 -13.56 5.32
N ALA A 53 8.19 -14.74 5.81
CA ALA A 53 8.15 -15.07 7.24
C ALA A 53 8.83 -14.02 8.13
N SER A 54 9.94 -13.46 7.66
CA SER A 54 10.72 -12.45 8.41
C SER A 54 10.21 -11.01 8.23
N HIS A 55 9.32 -10.74 7.26
CA HIS A 55 9.02 -9.36 6.86
C HIS A 55 7.53 -9.00 6.80
N TRP A 56 6.61 -9.97 6.78
CA TRP A 56 5.19 -9.69 6.57
C TRP A 56 4.58 -8.79 7.66
N GLN A 57 5.07 -8.88 8.90
CA GLN A 57 4.56 -8.06 10.00
C GLN A 57 4.91 -6.58 9.80
N GLU A 58 6.09 -6.28 9.26
CA GLU A 58 6.49 -4.91 8.92
C GLU A 58 5.66 -4.37 7.75
N HIS A 59 5.37 -5.20 6.75
CA HIS A 59 4.49 -4.83 5.64
C HIS A 59 3.09 -4.48 6.16
N ASP A 60 2.51 -5.33 6.99
CA ASP A 60 1.19 -5.08 7.58
C ASP A 60 1.17 -3.84 8.48
N ALA A 61 2.20 -3.64 9.28
CA ALA A 61 2.31 -2.46 10.14
C ALA A 61 2.36 -1.15 9.34
N LEU A 62 3.12 -1.13 8.25
CA LEU A 62 3.17 0.01 7.33
C LEU A 62 1.80 0.24 6.68
N GLY A 63 1.17 -0.81 6.15
CA GLY A 63 -0.15 -0.71 5.52
C GLY A 63 -1.22 -0.20 6.47
N ALA A 64 -1.27 -0.75 7.69
CA ALA A 64 -2.22 -0.32 8.71
C ALA A 64 -2.02 1.15 9.11
N SER A 65 -0.78 1.59 9.23
CA SER A 65 -0.45 2.98 9.54
C SER A 65 -0.90 3.94 8.43
N LEU A 66 -0.68 3.57 7.16
CA LEU A 66 -1.12 4.36 6.01
C LEU A 66 -2.65 4.46 5.94
N VAL A 67 -3.35 3.34 6.16
CA VAL A 67 -4.83 3.31 6.18
C VAL A 67 -5.37 4.19 7.31
N GLU A 68 -4.75 4.18 8.49
CA GLU A 68 -5.19 5.04 9.60
C GLU A 68 -4.97 6.53 9.28
N GLY A 69 -3.88 6.87 8.61
CA GLY A 69 -3.66 8.23 8.11
C GLY A 69 -4.75 8.67 7.13
N LEU A 70 -5.10 7.81 6.18
CA LEU A 70 -6.18 8.06 5.23
C LEU A 70 -7.53 8.22 5.93
N ARG A 71 -7.81 7.38 6.93
CA ARG A 71 -9.04 7.47 7.74
C ARG A 71 -9.12 8.81 8.48
N THR A 72 -8.00 9.26 9.04
CA THR A 72 -7.91 10.52 9.76
C THR A 72 -8.24 11.71 8.85
N GLU A 73 -7.87 11.66 7.58
CA GLU A 73 -8.20 12.67 6.58
C GLU A 73 -9.63 12.53 6.02
N GLY A 74 -10.44 11.64 6.58
CA GLY A 74 -11.85 11.48 6.23
C GLY A 74 -12.12 10.66 4.98
N LEU A 75 -11.12 9.92 4.48
CA LEU A 75 -11.30 9.07 3.31
C LEU A 75 -12.04 7.79 3.68
N THR A 76 -12.82 7.27 2.72
CA THR A 76 -13.52 6.00 2.87
C THR A 76 -12.50 4.86 2.85
N ILE A 77 -12.65 3.93 3.80
CA ILE A 77 -11.79 2.75 3.91
C ILE A 77 -12.61 1.51 3.61
N TYR A 78 -12.07 0.64 2.75
CA TYR A 78 -12.69 -0.63 2.40
C TYR A 78 -12.57 -1.61 3.57
N GLN A 79 -13.72 -2.07 4.10
CA GLN A 79 -13.80 -3.03 5.21
C GLN A 79 -12.85 -2.68 6.36
N ASN A 80 -11.93 -3.58 6.72
CA ASN A 80 -10.93 -3.36 7.76
C ASN A 80 -9.66 -2.68 7.26
N GLY A 81 -9.60 -2.31 5.98
CA GLY A 81 -8.47 -1.61 5.37
C GLY A 81 -7.46 -2.49 4.68
N SER A 82 -7.69 -3.81 4.58
CA SER A 82 -6.75 -4.72 3.92
C SER A 82 -7.46 -5.80 3.09
N MET A 83 -6.74 -6.32 2.10
CA MET A 83 -7.13 -7.47 1.29
C MET A 83 -5.91 -8.35 1.05
N ASN A 84 -6.07 -9.67 1.23
CA ASN A 84 -4.97 -10.61 1.07
C ASN A 84 -4.80 -11.00 -0.40
N ILE A 85 -3.67 -10.64 -0.98
CA ILE A 85 -3.30 -11.00 -2.36
C ILE A 85 -1.82 -11.34 -2.40
N ASP A 86 -1.45 -12.40 -3.12
CA ASP A 86 -0.06 -12.73 -3.39
C ASP A 86 0.50 -11.75 -4.43
N LEU A 87 1.41 -10.89 -4.00
CA LEU A 87 2.10 -9.94 -4.86
C LEU A 87 3.61 -10.13 -4.79
N THR A 88 4.27 -10.00 -5.94
CA THR A 88 5.74 -10.00 -6.03
C THR A 88 6.36 -9.01 -5.06
N GLN A 89 5.82 -7.81 -4.95
CA GLN A 89 6.32 -6.76 -4.07
C GLN A 89 6.41 -7.21 -2.61
N THR A 90 5.34 -7.74 -2.05
CA THR A 90 5.32 -8.17 -0.64
C THR A 90 5.97 -9.53 -0.43
N SER A 91 5.97 -10.39 -1.45
CA SER A 91 6.56 -11.73 -1.36
C SER A 91 8.10 -11.72 -1.38
N TYR A 92 8.73 -10.71 -1.97
CA TYR A 92 10.19 -10.64 -2.13
C TYR A 92 10.84 -9.41 -1.51
N SER A 93 10.07 -8.47 -0.93
CA SER A 93 10.63 -7.32 -0.24
C SER A 93 11.25 -7.72 1.10
N THR A 94 12.43 -7.16 1.37
CA THR A 94 13.17 -7.31 2.63
C THR A 94 13.17 -6.03 3.47
N ILE A 95 12.44 -5.02 3.03
CA ILE A 95 12.14 -3.77 3.72
C ILE A 95 10.62 -3.65 3.85
N PRO A 96 10.08 -2.79 4.74
CA PRO A 96 8.64 -2.54 4.80
C PRO A 96 8.11 -2.17 3.41
N SER A 97 7.12 -2.92 2.93
CA SER A 97 6.64 -2.77 1.55
C SER A 97 5.15 -3.02 1.48
N VAL A 98 4.43 -2.15 0.79
CA VAL A 98 2.99 -2.25 0.66
C VAL A 98 2.50 -1.69 -0.68
N ASP A 99 1.46 -2.30 -1.21
CA ASP A 99 0.66 -1.79 -2.31
C ASP A 99 -0.61 -1.17 -1.73
N MET A 100 -0.86 0.09 -2.07
CA MET A 100 -2.03 0.84 -1.62
C MET A 100 -3.01 1.00 -2.78
N GLU A 101 -4.24 0.56 -2.59
CA GLU A 101 -5.35 0.89 -3.46
C GLU A 101 -6.08 2.11 -2.89
N LEU A 102 -6.04 3.24 -3.62
CA LEU A 102 -6.53 4.53 -3.13
C LEU A 102 -7.98 4.83 -3.55
N GLY A 103 -8.59 3.91 -4.25
CA GLY A 103 -9.91 3.98 -4.83
C GLY A 103 -9.95 3.26 -6.17
N ASN A 104 -10.87 3.62 -7.05
CA ASN A 104 -11.02 3.01 -8.38
C ASN A 104 -11.43 4.07 -9.41
N ALA A 105 -11.82 3.64 -10.62
CA ALA A 105 -12.23 4.56 -11.68
C ALA A 105 -13.47 5.40 -11.32
N SER A 106 -14.28 4.95 -10.38
CA SER A 106 -15.50 5.65 -9.91
C SER A 106 -15.25 6.58 -8.73
N SER A 107 -14.01 6.65 -8.22
CA SER A 107 -13.64 7.55 -7.13
C SER A 107 -13.58 9.01 -7.59
N ASP A 108 -13.67 9.92 -6.64
CA ASP A 108 -13.40 11.34 -6.91
C ASP A 108 -11.89 11.54 -7.13
N HIS A 109 -11.52 12.02 -8.30
CA HIS A 109 -10.13 12.28 -8.69
C HIS A 109 -9.82 13.79 -8.74
N SER A 110 -10.62 14.62 -8.04
CA SER A 110 -10.36 16.05 -7.93
C SER A 110 -9.07 16.34 -7.17
N ASP A 111 -8.49 17.52 -7.40
CA ASP A 111 -7.30 17.97 -6.68
C ASP A 111 -7.51 17.98 -5.16
N SER A 112 -8.72 18.34 -4.70
CA SER A 112 -9.06 18.30 -3.28
C SER A 112 -8.93 16.88 -2.69
N THR A 113 -9.48 15.88 -3.37
CA THR A 113 -9.38 14.48 -2.93
C THR A 113 -7.95 13.97 -3.02
N LEU A 114 -7.22 14.29 -4.09
CA LEU A 114 -5.82 13.92 -4.23
C LEU A 114 -4.95 14.51 -3.12
N ASN A 115 -5.20 15.75 -2.71
CA ASN A 115 -4.51 16.38 -1.58
C ASN A 115 -4.82 15.66 -0.27
N SER A 116 -6.09 15.32 -0.01
CA SER A 116 -6.46 14.55 1.19
C SER A 116 -5.81 13.16 1.22
N LEU A 117 -5.74 12.49 0.07
CA LEU A 117 -5.01 11.21 -0.04
C LEU A 117 -3.52 11.39 0.29
N ALA A 118 -2.88 12.41 -0.28
CA ALA A 118 -1.48 12.69 -0.02
C ALA A 118 -1.22 13.01 1.46
N ASP A 119 -2.05 13.86 2.07
CA ASP A 119 -1.94 14.23 3.48
C ASP A 119 -2.13 13.01 4.39
N GLY A 120 -3.10 12.14 4.09
CA GLY A 120 -3.32 10.91 4.83
C GLY A 120 -2.14 9.95 4.74
N LEU A 121 -1.55 9.78 3.56
CA LEU A 121 -0.35 8.95 3.39
C LEU A 121 0.84 9.52 4.17
N VAL A 122 1.03 10.83 4.17
CA VAL A 122 2.10 11.50 4.96
C VAL A 122 1.88 11.28 6.45
N LEU A 123 0.65 11.44 6.95
CA LEU A 123 0.33 11.15 8.35
C LEU A 123 0.68 9.70 8.71
N GLY A 124 0.30 8.74 7.88
CA GLY A 124 0.58 7.33 8.11
C GLY A 124 2.08 7.02 8.09
N LEU A 125 2.84 7.61 7.16
CA LEU A 125 4.30 7.47 7.11
C LEU A 125 4.97 8.04 8.36
N ASN A 126 4.59 9.25 8.75
CA ASN A 126 5.13 9.87 9.95
C ASN A 126 4.85 9.05 11.20
N ALA A 127 3.65 8.52 11.34
CA ALA A 127 3.31 7.65 12.45
C ALA A 127 4.11 6.35 12.45
N TYR A 128 4.29 5.74 11.28
CA TYR A 128 5.06 4.49 11.14
C TYR A 128 6.53 4.67 11.52
N PHE A 129 7.16 5.76 11.06
CA PHE A 129 8.58 6.04 11.35
C PHE A 129 8.79 6.79 12.68
N GLY A 130 7.73 7.09 13.44
CA GLY A 130 7.83 7.76 14.73
C GLY A 130 8.11 9.26 14.67
N ASN A 131 7.71 9.90 13.58
CA ASN A 131 7.92 11.35 13.38
C ASN A 131 6.68 12.19 13.66
#